data_3779dc28a1165528040044d844b3121a
#
_entry.id   3779dc28a1165528040044d844b3121a
#
_cell.length_a   1.000
_cell.length_b   1.000
_cell.length_c   1.000
_cell.angle_alpha   90.00
_cell.angle_beta   90.00
_cell.angle_gamma   90.00
#
_symmetry.space_group_name_H-M   'P 1'
#
loop_
_entity.id
_entity.type
_entity.pdbx_description
1 polymer ?
#
loop_
_entity_poly.entity_id
_entity_poly.type
_entity_poly.pdbx_seq_one_letter_code
_entity_poly.pdbx_strand_id
1 'polypeptide(L)'
;MKAFMDQDFLLGTDTAWELYHGHAERLPIIDYHCHLGPKMVAEDYRFRSITELWLGGDHYKWRAMRTNGVDERYITGDASDWEKFEKWAETVPYTLRNPLYHWTHLELHTAFGIDKLLNPSTAREIYEECNEKLAQPGFSARGLMRHYRVETVCTTDDPVDSLEHHIATKASGFEIRMLPTWRPDKAMAVENPASFRDYVERLEQASGQTISGFADFIGALEHRHDFFAAQGCRLSDHGLSEFYAEDYTEDDIRRIYNKVYGGKYLDGAECARFKSAMLVEFARMDAEKGWTQQFHYGTIRNANSRMMRLLGPDTGFDSIGEFSTALSMARFLDRLDSRGILPQTILYNLNPAANEMVATMIGNFQDGSVPGKIQFGSGWWFNDQKDGMERQMNALSVLGLLSRFVGMLTDSRSFLSYPRHEYFRRTLCNLLGRDVENGEMPVGEMPRIRQMVEDICYYNARNYFRF
;
A
#
# COMPACT_ATOMS: atom_id res chain seq x y z
N MET A 1 11.03 17.24 -30.17
CA MET A 1 10.02 16.45 -29.43
C MET A 1 10.78 15.55 -28.50
N LYS A 2 10.41 15.46 -27.18
CA LYS A 2 11.08 14.54 -26.25
C LYS A 2 10.79 13.09 -26.66
N ALA A 3 11.73 12.19 -26.49
CA ALA A 3 11.51 10.77 -26.71
C ALA A 3 10.63 10.19 -25.58
N PHE A 4 10.04 9.03 -25.81
CA PHE A 4 9.28 8.32 -24.82
C PHE A 4 10.20 7.39 -24.03
N MET A 5 10.09 7.36 -22.68
CA MET A 5 10.91 6.54 -21.78
C MET A 5 12.43 6.80 -21.86
N ASP A 6 12.84 8.01 -22.19
CA ASP A 6 14.24 8.43 -22.07
C ASP A 6 14.57 8.95 -20.66
N GLN A 7 15.82 9.39 -20.48
CA GLN A 7 16.26 9.97 -19.21
C GLN A 7 15.43 11.17 -18.74
N ASP A 8 14.76 11.87 -19.68
CA ASP A 8 13.91 13.04 -19.42
C ASP A 8 12.44 12.67 -19.16
N PHE A 9 12.11 11.38 -19.15
CA PHE A 9 10.72 10.93 -18.95
C PHE A 9 10.09 11.60 -17.72
N LEU A 10 8.94 12.23 -17.89
CA LEU A 10 8.21 13.06 -16.91
C LEU A 10 8.94 14.30 -16.38
N LEU A 11 10.16 14.59 -16.81
CA LEU A 11 10.92 15.76 -16.36
C LEU A 11 10.79 16.88 -17.40
N GLY A 12 10.09 17.96 -17.02
CA GLY A 12 9.72 19.04 -17.92
C GLY A 12 10.71 20.19 -18.02
N THR A 13 11.60 20.32 -17.01
CA THR A 13 12.52 21.46 -16.85
C THR A 13 13.93 20.98 -16.49
N ASP A 14 14.94 21.85 -16.69
CA ASP A 14 16.33 21.56 -16.32
C ASP A 14 16.46 21.38 -14.80
N THR A 15 15.74 22.17 -14.03
CA THR A 15 15.68 22.03 -12.56
C THR A 15 15.08 20.68 -12.15
N ALA A 16 14.00 20.23 -12.80
CA ALA A 16 13.43 18.91 -12.53
C ALA A 16 14.43 17.78 -12.83
N TRP A 17 15.18 17.92 -13.92
CA TRP A 17 16.23 16.98 -14.31
C TRP A 17 17.36 16.91 -13.25
N GLU A 18 17.84 18.06 -12.80
CA GLU A 18 18.84 18.14 -11.74
C GLU A 18 18.35 17.51 -10.43
N LEU A 19 17.14 17.85 -9.99
CA LEU A 19 16.57 17.32 -8.77
C LEU A 19 16.42 15.79 -8.81
N TYR A 20 15.99 15.25 -9.95
CA TYR A 20 15.84 13.82 -10.09
C TYR A 20 17.19 13.09 -10.15
N HIS A 21 18.04 13.41 -11.14
CA HIS A 21 19.30 12.69 -11.37
C HIS A 21 20.36 12.96 -10.30
N GLY A 22 20.36 14.17 -9.73
CA GLY A 22 21.29 14.57 -8.67
C GLY A 22 20.92 14.06 -7.29
N HIS A 23 19.60 13.98 -6.97
CA HIS A 23 19.14 13.85 -5.59
C HIS A 23 18.14 12.73 -5.33
N ALA A 24 17.35 12.30 -6.32
CA ALA A 24 16.29 11.29 -6.10
C ALA A 24 16.63 9.90 -6.64
N GLU A 25 17.19 9.81 -7.84
CA GLU A 25 17.34 8.58 -8.64
C GLU A 25 18.05 7.46 -7.90
N ARG A 26 19.12 7.79 -7.18
CA ARG A 26 20.01 6.80 -6.55
C ARG A 26 19.67 6.44 -5.12
N LEU A 27 18.67 7.10 -4.53
CA LEU A 27 18.25 6.80 -3.17
C LEU A 27 17.67 5.38 -3.06
N PRO A 28 17.94 4.67 -1.96
CA PRO A 28 17.33 3.38 -1.71
C PRO A 28 15.80 3.47 -1.66
N ILE A 29 15.14 2.33 -1.71
CA ILE A 29 13.69 2.22 -1.57
C ILE A 29 13.37 1.68 -0.18
N ILE A 30 12.53 2.40 0.55
CA ILE A 30 11.80 1.93 1.72
C ILE A 30 10.34 1.77 1.28
N ASP A 31 9.91 0.53 1.06
CA ASP A 31 8.53 0.21 0.68
C ASP A 31 7.76 -0.20 1.95
N TYR A 32 7.30 0.79 2.69
CA TYR A 32 6.73 0.60 4.02
C TYR A 32 5.29 0.06 4.02
N HIS A 33 4.73 -0.24 2.85
CA HIS A 33 3.49 -0.99 2.69
C HIS A 33 3.42 -1.67 1.32
N CYS A 34 3.39 -2.99 1.33
CA CYS A 34 3.22 -3.82 0.14
C CYS A 34 2.47 -5.11 0.45
N HIS A 35 2.07 -5.83 -0.60
CA HIS A 35 1.44 -7.14 -0.53
C HIS A 35 2.31 -8.25 -1.14
N LEU A 36 3.63 -8.08 -1.15
CA LEU A 36 4.54 -9.13 -1.61
C LEU A 36 4.37 -10.40 -0.77
N GLY A 37 4.38 -11.55 -1.43
CA GLY A 37 4.31 -12.84 -0.74
C GLY A 37 5.59 -13.12 0.05
N PRO A 38 5.58 -13.16 1.40
CA PRO A 38 6.78 -13.36 2.21
C PRO A 38 7.51 -14.68 1.87
N LYS A 39 6.77 -15.71 1.48
CA LYS A 39 7.32 -16.99 1.03
C LYS A 39 8.21 -16.83 -0.19
N MET A 40 7.81 -16.01 -1.16
CA MET A 40 8.61 -15.79 -2.37
C MET A 40 9.97 -15.16 -2.05
N VAL A 41 10.02 -14.26 -1.08
CA VAL A 41 11.27 -13.66 -0.60
C VAL A 41 12.11 -14.68 0.19
N ALA A 42 11.48 -15.45 1.08
CA ALA A 42 12.18 -16.45 1.91
C ALA A 42 12.86 -17.53 1.05
N GLU A 43 12.16 -18.02 0.04
CA GLU A 43 12.62 -19.10 -0.86
C GLU A 43 13.45 -18.58 -2.06
N ASP A 44 13.63 -17.26 -2.18
CA ASP A 44 14.26 -16.60 -3.34
C ASP A 44 13.64 -17.08 -4.66
N TYR A 45 12.32 -16.93 -4.76
CA TYR A 45 11.48 -17.48 -5.81
C TYR A 45 11.96 -17.07 -7.21
N ARG A 46 11.95 -18.02 -8.14
CA ARG A 46 12.26 -17.81 -9.56
C ARG A 46 10.98 -17.84 -10.37
N PHE A 47 10.69 -16.74 -11.03
CA PHE A 47 9.49 -16.59 -11.85
C PHE A 47 9.62 -17.42 -13.12
N ARG A 48 8.54 -18.14 -13.47
CA ARG A 48 8.49 -19.00 -14.65
C ARG A 48 8.37 -18.20 -15.95
N SER A 49 7.72 -17.06 -15.86
CA SER A 49 7.46 -16.19 -17.02
C SER A 49 7.17 -14.75 -16.59
N ILE A 50 7.30 -13.82 -17.54
CA ILE A 50 6.87 -12.44 -17.35
C ILE A 50 5.35 -12.34 -17.09
N THR A 51 4.57 -13.28 -17.62
CA THR A 51 3.12 -13.35 -17.36
C THR A 51 2.82 -13.57 -15.90
N GLU A 52 3.48 -14.55 -15.27
CA GLU A 52 3.33 -14.83 -13.84
C GLU A 52 3.68 -13.59 -13.01
N LEU A 53 4.78 -12.93 -13.32
CA LEU A 53 5.28 -11.77 -12.59
C LEU A 53 4.40 -10.53 -12.80
N TRP A 54 3.80 -10.35 -13.98
CA TRP A 54 3.00 -9.18 -14.33
C TRP A 54 1.50 -9.34 -14.07
N LEU A 55 0.96 -10.52 -14.41
CA LEU A 55 -0.48 -10.74 -14.42
C LEU A 55 -0.97 -11.64 -13.28
N GLY A 56 -0.04 -12.18 -12.48
CA GLY A 56 -0.39 -13.12 -11.41
C GLY A 56 -1.22 -12.54 -10.25
N GLY A 57 -1.31 -11.22 -10.12
CA GLY A 57 -2.06 -10.55 -9.04
C GLY A 57 -2.42 -9.11 -9.33
N ASP A 58 -2.23 -8.63 -10.56
CA ASP A 58 -2.42 -7.22 -10.92
C ASP A 58 -3.84 -6.95 -11.43
N HIS A 59 -4.72 -6.60 -10.50
CA HIS A 59 -6.11 -6.25 -10.82
C HIS A 59 -6.26 -4.94 -11.62
N TYR A 60 -5.24 -4.07 -11.75
CA TYR A 60 -5.25 -2.91 -12.66
C TYR A 60 -5.19 -3.38 -14.12
N LYS A 61 -4.25 -4.27 -14.44
CA LYS A 61 -4.11 -4.86 -15.78
C LYS A 61 -5.34 -5.67 -16.14
N TRP A 62 -5.87 -6.47 -15.20
CA TRP A 62 -7.11 -7.24 -15.40
C TRP A 62 -8.31 -6.36 -15.74
N ARG A 63 -8.48 -5.21 -15.07
CA ARG A 63 -9.55 -4.24 -15.38
C ARG A 63 -9.41 -3.69 -16.80
N ALA A 64 -8.20 -3.33 -17.21
CA ALA A 64 -7.92 -2.83 -18.56
C ALA A 64 -8.21 -3.89 -19.62
N MET A 65 -7.78 -5.13 -19.42
CA MET A 65 -8.06 -6.25 -20.34
C MET A 65 -9.57 -6.49 -20.48
N ARG A 66 -10.33 -6.53 -19.39
CA ARG A 66 -11.79 -6.63 -19.45
C ARG A 66 -12.44 -5.48 -20.18
N THR A 67 -11.97 -4.26 -19.93
CA THR A 67 -12.47 -3.05 -20.63
C THR A 67 -12.20 -3.14 -22.11
N ASN A 68 -11.08 -3.75 -22.52
CA ASN A 68 -10.73 -4.00 -23.91
C ASN A 68 -11.44 -5.22 -24.54
N GLY A 69 -12.38 -5.87 -23.81
CA GLY A 69 -13.17 -6.98 -24.31
C GLY A 69 -12.47 -8.33 -24.30
N VAL A 70 -11.39 -8.48 -23.54
CA VAL A 70 -10.68 -9.76 -23.38
C VAL A 70 -11.50 -10.70 -22.50
N ASP A 71 -11.68 -11.95 -22.97
CA ASP A 71 -12.37 -13.00 -22.24
C ASP A 71 -11.62 -13.38 -20.95
N GLU A 72 -12.38 -13.70 -19.88
CA GLU A 72 -11.85 -13.98 -18.56
C GLU A 72 -10.88 -15.17 -18.53
N ARG A 73 -11.01 -16.11 -19.47
CA ARG A 73 -10.08 -17.23 -19.66
C ARG A 73 -8.63 -16.74 -19.80
N TYR A 74 -8.42 -15.63 -20.49
CA TYR A 74 -7.10 -15.03 -20.73
C TYR A 74 -6.66 -14.05 -19.65
N ILE A 75 -7.46 -13.82 -18.63
CA ILE A 75 -7.18 -12.88 -17.55
C ILE A 75 -6.83 -13.66 -16.26
N THR A 76 -7.85 -14.24 -15.62
CA THR A 76 -7.70 -15.03 -14.40
C THR A 76 -7.94 -16.53 -14.62
N GLY A 77 -8.40 -16.94 -15.82
CA GLY A 77 -8.71 -18.33 -16.15
C GLY A 77 -7.49 -19.18 -16.51
N ASP A 78 -7.71 -20.24 -17.27
CA ASP A 78 -6.78 -21.35 -17.52
C ASP A 78 -5.94 -21.23 -18.81
N ALA A 79 -5.99 -20.10 -19.51
CA ALA A 79 -5.13 -19.88 -20.67
C ALA A 79 -3.64 -19.95 -20.28
N SER A 80 -2.79 -20.36 -21.22
CA SER A 80 -1.35 -20.42 -21.01
C SER A 80 -0.74 -19.04 -20.75
N ASP A 81 0.44 -19.01 -20.17
CA ASP A 81 1.18 -17.76 -19.89
C ASP A 81 1.39 -16.94 -21.18
N TRP A 82 1.68 -17.59 -22.31
CA TRP A 82 1.81 -16.90 -23.57
C TRP A 82 0.49 -16.27 -24.04
N GLU A 83 -0.60 -17.04 -24.05
CA GLU A 83 -1.91 -16.53 -24.47
C GLU A 83 -2.35 -15.32 -23.64
N LYS A 84 -2.13 -15.35 -22.33
CA LYS A 84 -2.41 -14.23 -21.43
C LYS A 84 -1.53 -13.01 -21.74
N PHE A 85 -0.24 -13.21 -21.97
CA PHE A 85 0.69 -12.14 -22.34
C PHE A 85 0.33 -11.51 -23.68
N GLU A 86 0.01 -12.33 -24.69
CA GLU A 86 -0.44 -11.87 -26.00
C GLU A 86 -1.69 -10.97 -25.89
N LYS A 87 -2.67 -11.36 -25.05
CA LYS A 87 -3.86 -10.54 -24.80
C LYS A 87 -3.56 -9.25 -24.03
N TRP A 88 -2.56 -9.27 -23.15
CA TRP A 88 -2.05 -8.05 -22.54
C TRP A 88 -1.38 -7.15 -23.61
N ALA A 89 -0.53 -7.70 -24.46
CA ALA A 89 0.12 -6.96 -25.54
C ALA A 89 -0.87 -6.36 -26.55
N GLU A 90 -1.99 -7.06 -26.84
CA GLU A 90 -3.11 -6.51 -27.62
C GLU A 90 -3.79 -5.35 -26.90
N THR A 91 -3.82 -5.36 -25.56
CA THR A 91 -4.49 -4.35 -24.73
C THR A 91 -3.65 -3.08 -24.55
N VAL A 92 -2.33 -3.21 -24.43
CA VAL A 92 -1.41 -2.10 -24.11
C VAL A 92 -1.60 -0.88 -25.03
N PRO A 93 -1.71 -0.98 -26.37
CA PRO A 93 -1.92 0.18 -27.23
C PRO A 93 -3.19 0.98 -26.90
N TYR A 94 -4.21 0.34 -26.34
CA TYR A 94 -5.46 1.01 -25.92
C TYR A 94 -5.34 1.68 -24.55
N THR A 95 -4.22 1.48 -23.85
CA THR A 95 -3.96 2.14 -22.56
C THR A 95 -3.26 3.50 -22.70
N LEU A 96 -3.12 4.06 -23.89
CA LEU A 96 -2.64 5.44 -24.10
C LEU A 96 -3.41 6.42 -23.18
N ARG A 97 -2.70 7.28 -22.44
CA ARG A 97 -3.18 8.15 -21.35
C ARG A 97 -3.57 7.44 -20.05
N ASN A 98 -3.67 6.11 -20.02
CA ASN A 98 -3.80 5.37 -18.77
C ASN A 98 -2.39 5.15 -18.17
N PRO A 99 -2.19 5.21 -16.86
CA PRO A 99 -0.89 4.96 -16.22
C PRO A 99 -0.28 3.60 -16.57
N LEU A 100 -1.09 2.60 -16.91
CA LEU A 100 -0.61 1.28 -17.33
C LEU A 100 0.29 1.33 -18.57
N TYR A 101 0.09 2.32 -19.47
CA TYR A 101 0.98 2.51 -20.61
C TYR A 101 2.39 2.92 -20.14
N HIS A 102 2.48 3.86 -19.21
CA HIS A 102 3.73 4.30 -18.62
C HIS A 102 4.39 3.17 -17.81
N TRP A 103 3.64 2.55 -16.92
CA TRP A 103 4.19 1.54 -16.01
C TRP A 103 4.69 0.30 -16.77
N THR A 104 3.92 -0.18 -17.76
CA THR A 104 4.34 -1.31 -18.61
C THR A 104 5.71 -1.05 -19.26
N HIS A 105 5.88 0.13 -19.87
CA HIS A 105 7.12 0.45 -20.56
C HIS A 105 8.25 0.83 -19.60
N LEU A 106 7.95 1.46 -18.46
CA LEU A 106 8.94 1.74 -17.41
C LEU A 106 9.46 0.45 -16.78
N GLU A 107 8.59 -0.52 -16.53
CA GLU A 107 8.96 -1.85 -16.03
C GLU A 107 9.83 -2.61 -17.06
N LEU A 108 9.47 -2.56 -18.35
CA LEU A 108 10.30 -3.15 -19.43
C LEU A 108 11.68 -2.48 -19.52
N HIS A 109 11.71 -1.16 -19.48
CA HIS A 109 12.94 -0.38 -19.54
C HIS A 109 13.84 -0.65 -18.35
N THR A 110 13.33 -0.48 -17.13
CA THR A 110 14.15 -0.51 -15.91
C THR A 110 14.57 -1.90 -15.47
N ALA A 111 13.69 -2.92 -15.60
CA ALA A 111 14.02 -4.29 -15.23
C ALA A 111 14.77 -5.02 -16.33
N PHE A 112 14.34 -4.85 -17.58
CA PHE A 112 14.79 -5.69 -18.68
C PHE A 112 15.63 -4.94 -19.72
N GLY A 113 15.79 -3.62 -19.62
CA GLY A 113 16.49 -2.81 -20.61
C GLY A 113 15.85 -2.90 -22.00
N ILE A 114 14.50 -3.02 -22.05
CA ILE A 114 13.74 -3.12 -23.29
C ILE A 114 13.04 -1.80 -23.56
N ASP A 115 13.44 -1.11 -24.62
CA ASP A 115 12.87 0.18 -25.04
C ASP A 115 11.77 0.04 -26.11
N LYS A 116 11.57 -1.17 -26.63
CA LYS A 116 10.52 -1.45 -27.62
C LYS A 116 9.14 -1.29 -27.00
N LEU A 117 8.24 -0.66 -27.73
CA LEU A 117 6.84 -0.56 -27.32
C LEU A 117 6.15 -1.94 -27.41
N LEU A 118 5.49 -2.32 -26.34
CA LEU A 118 4.70 -3.56 -26.30
C LEU A 118 3.40 -3.39 -27.10
N ASN A 119 3.25 -4.22 -28.11
CA ASN A 119 2.07 -4.30 -28.98
C ASN A 119 2.02 -5.69 -29.63
N PRO A 120 0.98 -6.04 -30.41
CA PRO A 120 0.88 -7.36 -31.04
C PRO A 120 2.07 -7.75 -31.92
N SER A 121 2.74 -6.78 -32.57
CA SER A 121 3.86 -7.08 -33.49
C SER A 121 5.18 -7.34 -32.76
N THR A 122 5.35 -6.83 -31.54
CA THR A 122 6.55 -6.96 -30.73
C THR A 122 6.38 -7.98 -29.57
N ALA A 123 5.16 -8.45 -29.35
CA ALA A 123 4.79 -9.28 -28.20
C ALA A 123 5.68 -10.52 -28.04
N ARG A 124 5.89 -11.28 -29.13
CA ARG A 124 6.68 -12.52 -29.08
C ARG A 124 8.12 -12.25 -28.70
N GLU A 125 8.75 -11.29 -29.33
CA GLU A 125 10.13 -10.92 -29.09
C GLU A 125 10.33 -10.46 -27.63
N ILE A 126 9.47 -9.56 -27.13
CA ILE A 126 9.54 -9.05 -25.76
C ILE A 126 9.29 -10.18 -24.74
N TYR A 127 8.33 -11.06 -25.00
CA TYR A 127 8.05 -12.20 -24.12
C TYR A 127 9.26 -13.12 -23.99
N GLU A 128 9.88 -13.47 -25.10
CA GLU A 128 11.05 -14.36 -25.13
C GLU A 128 12.25 -13.68 -24.44
N GLU A 129 12.55 -12.43 -24.76
CA GLU A 129 13.65 -11.69 -24.13
C GLU A 129 13.46 -11.51 -22.61
N CYS A 130 12.24 -11.20 -22.14
CA CYS A 130 11.95 -11.12 -20.72
C CYS A 130 12.17 -12.48 -20.03
N ASN A 131 11.69 -13.57 -20.62
CA ASN A 131 11.80 -14.90 -20.02
C ASN A 131 13.25 -15.43 -20.01
N GLU A 132 14.05 -15.10 -21.03
CA GLU A 132 15.49 -15.39 -21.03
C GLU A 132 16.20 -14.67 -19.87
N LYS A 133 15.86 -13.42 -19.62
CA LYS A 133 16.41 -12.63 -18.48
C LYS A 133 15.92 -13.18 -17.14
N LEU A 134 14.64 -13.54 -17.01
CA LEU A 134 14.06 -14.14 -15.80
C LEU A 134 14.72 -15.50 -15.43
N ALA A 135 15.25 -16.21 -16.41
CA ALA A 135 16.01 -17.43 -16.14
C ALA A 135 17.39 -17.20 -15.48
N GLN A 136 17.89 -15.95 -15.49
CA GLN A 136 19.17 -15.60 -14.89
C GLN A 136 19.07 -15.42 -13.37
N PRO A 137 20.15 -15.70 -12.61
CA PRO A 137 20.13 -15.63 -11.14
C PRO A 137 19.73 -14.26 -10.57
N GLY A 138 20.03 -13.17 -11.28
CA GLY A 138 19.73 -11.79 -10.85
C GLY A 138 18.24 -11.41 -10.92
N PHE A 139 17.38 -12.26 -11.48
CA PHE A 139 15.95 -11.99 -11.66
C PHE A 139 15.05 -12.83 -10.75
N SER A 140 15.59 -13.43 -9.70
CA SER A 140 14.79 -14.00 -8.62
C SER A 140 14.09 -12.89 -7.81
N ALA A 141 13.20 -13.27 -6.90
CA ALA A 141 12.52 -12.33 -5.99
C ALA A 141 13.54 -11.43 -5.27
N ARG A 142 14.58 -12.01 -4.66
CA ARG A 142 15.64 -11.25 -3.99
C ARG A 142 16.52 -10.48 -4.98
N GLY A 143 16.75 -11.04 -6.17
CA GLY A 143 17.50 -10.39 -7.24
C GLY A 143 16.85 -9.10 -7.71
N LEU A 144 15.54 -9.11 -7.95
CA LEU A 144 14.77 -7.91 -8.31
C LEU A 144 14.77 -6.86 -7.20
N MET A 145 14.63 -7.26 -5.93
CA MET A 145 14.75 -6.33 -4.81
C MET A 145 16.12 -5.63 -4.77
N ARG A 146 17.21 -6.36 -5.00
CA ARG A 146 18.56 -5.78 -5.10
C ARG A 146 18.71 -4.86 -6.30
N HIS A 147 18.18 -5.27 -7.45
CA HIS A 147 18.21 -4.47 -8.69
C HIS A 147 17.63 -3.08 -8.47
N TYR A 148 16.51 -2.99 -7.75
CA TYR A 148 15.86 -1.72 -7.44
C TYR A 148 16.39 -1.03 -6.17
N ARG A 149 17.47 -1.52 -5.57
CA ARG A 149 18.07 -0.96 -4.35
C ARG A 149 17.07 -0.83 -3.20
N VAL A 150 16.25 -1.84 -3.03
CA VAL A 150 15.34 -1.92 -1.89
C VAL A 150 16.15 -2.11 -0.61
N GLU A 151 15.85 -1.33 0.42
CA GLU A 151 16.45 -1.45 1.76
C GLU A 151 15.51 -2.17 2.73
N THR A 152 14.24 -1.82 2.67
CA THR A 152 13.23 -2.36 3.59
C THR A 152 11.91 -2.52 2.85
N VAL A 153 11.22 -3.62 3.10
CA VAL A 153 9.82 -3.85 2.72
C VAL A 153 9.01 -4.22 3.94
N CYS A 154 7.79 -3.68 4.03
CA CYS A 154 6.82 -4.07 5.04
C CYS A 154 5.64 -4.74 4.33
N THR A 155 5.44 -6.01 4.64
CA THR A 155 4.36 -6.84 4.07
C THR A 155 3.03 -6.57 4.79
N THR A 156 1.99 -7.29 4.47
CA THR A 156 0.67 -7.14 5.12
C THR A 156 0.27 -8.49 5.70
N ASP A 157 0.20 -8.59 7.02
CA ASP A 157 0.12 -9.87 7.73
C ASP A 157 -1.00 -9.86 8.79
N ASP A 158 -1.74 -10.97 8.85
CA ASP A 158 -2.83 -11.15 9.81
C ASP A 158 -2.29 -11.54 11.20
N PRO A 159 -2.90 -11.10 12.31
CA PRO A 159 -2.56 -11.56 13.67
C PRO A 159 -2.34 -13.06 13.84
N VAL A 160 -3.04 -13.88 13.08
CA VAL A 160 -2.95 -15.35 13.17
C VAL A 160 -1.82 -15.96 12.33
N ASP A 161 -1.10 -15.16 11.54
CA ASP A 161 -0.02 -15.65 10.69
C ASP A 161 1.21 -16.06 11.51
N SER A 162 1.85 -17.16 11.12
CA SER A 162 3.02 -17.71 11.83
C SER A 162 4.29 -16.86 11.67
N LEU A 163 4.35 -15.99 10.67
CA LEU A 163 5.51 -15.21 10.25
C LEU A 163 6.75 -16.07 9.94
N GLU A 164 6.59 -17.34 9.66
CA GLU A 164 7.69 -18.30 9.42
C GLU A 164 8.63 -17.85 8.31
N HIS A 165 8.07 -17.21 7.27
CA HIS A 165 8.86 -16.72 6.13
C HIS A 165 9.65 -15.45 6.47
N HIS A 166 9.15 -14.59 7.35
CA HIS A 166 9.89 -13.44 7.89
C HIS A 166 11.06 -13.93 8.74
N ILE A 167 10.79 -14.89 9.63
CA ILE A 167 11.80 -15.53 10.50
C ILE A 167 12.88 -16.20 9.64
N ALA A 168 12.49 -16.97 8.62
CA ALA A 168 13.42 -17.64 7.71
C ALA A 168 14.27 -16.66 6.91
N THR A 169 13.66 -15.59 6.39
CA THR A 169 14.37 -14.53 5.65
C THR A 169 15.42 -13.86 6.53
N LYS A 170 15.04 -13.46 7.75
CA LYS A 170 15.96 -12.87 8.72
C LYS A 170 17.11 -13.82 9.09
N ALA A 171 16.80 -15.10 9.33
CA ALA A 171 17.78 -16.12 9.68
C ALA A 171 18.75 -16.44 8.51
N SER A 172 18.32 -16.24 7.25
CA SER A 172 19.17 -16.44 6.08
C SER A 172 20.28 -15.39 5.90
N GLY A 173 20.27 -14.31 6.69
CA GLY A 173 21.20 -13.20 6.56
C GLY A 173 20.97 -12.35 5.30
N PHE A 174 19.77 -12.41 4.71
CA PHE A 174 19.43 -11.55 3.58
C PHE A 174 19.51 -10.07 4.00
N GLU A 175 20.24 -9.27 3.22
CA GLU A 175 20.58 -7.89 3.59
C GLU A 175 19.39 -6.91 3.56
N ILE A 176 18.35 -7.22 2.76
CA ILE A 176 17.13 -6.40 2.69
C ILE A 176 16.18 -6.82 3.81
N ARG A 177 15.73 -5.86 4.57
CA ARG A 177 14.81 -6.13 5.68
C ARG A 177 13.40 -6.37 5.17
N MET A 178 12.85 -7.55 5.45
CA MET A 178 11.43 -7.86 5.26
C MET A 178 10.77 -7.91 6.64
N LEU A 179 9.94 -6.92 6.92
CA LEU A 179 9.26 -6.76 8.21
C LEU A 179 7.76 -7.03 8.06
N PRO A 180 7.12 -7.68 9.03
CA PRO A 180 5.66 -7.82 9.02
C PRO A 180 4.99 -6.50 9.36
N THR A 181 3.77 -6.30 8.85
CA THR A 181 2.85 -5.24 9.28
C THR A 181 1.61 -5.89 9.88
N TRP A 182 1.20 -5.41 11.05
CA TRP A 182 0.04 -5.90 11.78
C TRP A 182 -1.27 -5.43 11.14
N ARG A 183 -2.05 -6.35 10.53
CA ARG A 183 -3.35 -6.04 9.91
C ARG A 183 -4.49 -6.82 10.55
N PRO A 184 -5.09 -6.31 11.65
CA PRO A 184 -6.07 -7.03 12.45
C PRO A 184 -7.52 -6.88 11.96
N ASP A 185 -7.77 -6.49 10.73
CA ASP A 185 -9.11 -6.19 10.21
C ASP A 185 -10.11 -7.33 10.40
N LYS A 186 -9.65 -8.59 10.30
CA LYS A 186 -10.52 -9.77 10.49
C LYS A 186 -10.96 -9.94 11.93
N ALA A 187 -10.19 -9.42 12.91
CA ALA A 187 -10.58 -9.44 14.32
C ALA A 187 -11.79 -8.53 14.63
N MET A 188 -12.10 -7.59 13.74
CA MET A 188 -13.31 -6.74 13.88
C MET A 188 -14.38 -7.00 12.82
N ALA A 189 -14.22 -8.04 11.99
CA ALA A 189 -15.16 -8.41 10.92
C ALA A 189 -16.32 -9.26 11.51
N VAL A 190 -17.28 -8.60 12.14
CA VAL A 190 -18.37 -9.21 12.92
C VAL A 190 -19.69 -9.35 12.16
N GLU A 191 -19.71 -9.03 10.87
CA GLU A 191 -20.92 -9.10 10.04
C GLU A 191 -21.42 -10.53 9.83
N ASN A 192 -20.49 -11.50 9.85
CA ASN A 192 -20.82 -12.92 9.73
C ASN A 192 -20.34 -13.69 10.97
N PRO A 193 -21.28 -14.16 11.82
CA PRO A 193 -20.94 -14.84 13.06
C PRO A 193 -20.12 -16.14 12.88
N ALA A 194 -20.34 -16.88 11.79
CA ALA A 194 -19.58 -18.10 11.53
C ALA A 194 -18.12 -17.77 11.21
N SER A 195 -17.89 -16.83 10.29
CA SER A 195 -16.53 -16.39 9.93
C SER A 195 -15.80 -15.75 11.12
N PHE A 196 -16.51 -15.00 11.97
CA PHE A 196 -15.93 -14.42 13.17
C PHE A 196 -15.49 -15.49 14.18
N ARG A 197 -16.31 -16.51 14.37
CA ARG A 197 -15.97 -17.64 15.25
C ARG A 197 -14.76 -18.41 14.74
N ASP A 198 -14.75 -18.75 13.44
CA ASP A 198 -13.58 -19.41 12.81
C ASP A 198 -12.31 -18.59 13.01
N TYR A 199 -12.41 -17.26 12.95
CA TYR A 199 -11.28 -16.38 13.22
C TYR A 199 -10.82 -16.43 14.68
N VAL A 200 -11.75 -16.40 15.64
CA VAL A 200 -11.43 -16.51 17.07
C VAL A 200 -10.75 -17.85 17.38
N GLU A 201 -11.23 -18.96 16.81
CA GLU A 201 -10.59 -20.29 16.96
C GLU A 201 -9.16 -20.31 16.40
N ARG A 202 -8.94 -19.68 15.24
CA ARG A 202 -7.58 -19.53 14.67
C ARG A 202 -6.68 -18.67 15.55
N LEU A 203 -7.21 -17.59 16.12
CA LEU A 203 -6.49 -16.72 17.04
C LEU A 203 -6.10 -17.47 18.33
N GLU A 204 -7.02 -18.28 18.87
CA GLU A 204 -6.79 -19.16 20.01
C GLU A 204 -5.61 -20.11 19.73
N GLN A 205 -5.62 -20.77 18.56
CA GLN A 205 -4.52 -21.64 18.13
C GLN A 205 -3.20 -20.89 17.96
N ALA A 206 -3.22 -19.72 17.30
CA ALA A 206 -2.03 -18.94 17.01
C ALA A 206 -1.40 -18.31 18.26
N SER A 207 -2.22 -17.92 19.25
CA SER A 207 -1.77 -17.34 20.51
C SER A 207 -1.44 -18.41 21.58
N GLY A 208 -1.98 -19.62 21.46
CA GLY A 208 -1.91 -20.65 22.49
C GLY A 208 -2.71 -20.31 23.75
N GLN A 209 -3.65 -19.37 23.66
CA GLN A 209 -4.47 -18.90 24.78
C GLN A 209 -5.92 -19.28 24.57
N THR A 210 -6.60 -19.75 25.62
CA THR A 210 -8.04 -20.03 25.57
C THR A 210 -8.82 -18.72 25.57
N ILE A 211 -9.77 -18.57 24.64
CA ILE A 211 -10.59 -17.37 24.46
C ILE A 211 -12.04 -17.67 24.89
N SER A 212 -12.38 -17.34 26.13
CA SER A 212 -13.71 -17.57 26.71
C SER A 212 -14.63 -16.34 26.63
N GLY A 213 -14.08 -15.16 26.37
CA GLY A 213 -14.80 -13.91 26.34
C GLY A 213 -14.00 -12.77 25.71
N PHE A 214 -14.59 -11.57 25.69
CA PHE A 214 -13.96 -10.41 25.07
C PHE A 214 -12.60 -10.04 25.67
N ALA A 215 -12.43 -10.14 26.97
CA ALA A 215 -11.14 -9.83 27.61
C ALA A 215 -10.04 -10.80 27.17
N ASP A 216 -10.34 -12.11 27.07
CA ASP A 216 -9.39 -13.11 26.59
C ASP A 216 -9.06 -12.88 25.11
N PHE A 217 -10.08 -12.46 24.32
CA PHE A 217 -9.89 -12.12 22.90
C PHE A 217 -8.90 -10.97 22.72
N ILE A 218 -9.02 -9.88 23.51
CA ILE A 218 -8.05 -8.79 23.51
C ILE A 218 -6.69 -9.25 23.99
N GLY A 219 -6.60 -10.03 25.07
CA GLY A 219 -5.34 -10.59 25.57
C GLY A 219 -4.61 -11.47 24.53
N ALA A 220 -5.36 -12.26 23.76
CA ALA A 220 -4.80 -13.08 22.69
C ALA A 220 -4.25 -12.19 21.53
N LEU A 221 -4.95 -11.10 21.17
CA LEU A 221 -4.47 -10.13 20.20
C LEU A 221 -3.21 -9.40 20.70
N GLU A 222 -3.15 -8.98 21.97
CA GLU A 222 -1.97 -8.38 22.59
C GLU A 222 -0.77 -9.33 22.54
N HIS A 223 -0.99 -10.60 22.87
CA HIS A 223 0.06 -11.62 22.78
C HIS A 223 0.60 -11.76 21.35
N ARG A 224 -0.28 -11.75 20.35
CA ARG A 224 0.14 -11.79 18.96
C ARG A 224 0.83 -10.49 18.52
N HIS A 225 0.39 -9.34 18.99
CA HIS A 225 1.04 -8.05 18.76
C HIS A 225 2.47 -8.02 19.32
N ASP A 226 2.69 -8.57 20.52
CA ASP A 226 4.02 -8.77 21.10
C ASP A 226 4.89 -9.70 20.25
N PHE A 227 4.31 -10.76 19.70
CA PHE A 227 5.02 -11.66 18.79
C PHE A 227 5.47 -10.92 17.53
N PHE A 228 4.59 -10.12 16.89
CA PHE A 228 4.95 -9.29 15.75
C PHE A 228 6.06 -8.28 16.08
N ALA A 229 5.99 -7.65 17.27
CA ALA A 229 7.04 -6.74 17.74
C ALA A 229 8.40 -7.44 17.84
N ALA A 230 8.44 -8.67 18.33
CA ALA A 230 9.65 -9.49 18.42
C ALA A 230 10.24 -9.83 17.03
N GLN A 231 9.39 -9.88 15.99
CA GLN A 231 9.85 -10.06 14.61
C GLN A 231 10.25 -8.75 13.92
N GLY A 232 10.16 -7.62 14.61
CA GLY A 232 10.60 -6.32 14.11
C GLY A 232 9.51 -5.46 13.50
N CYS A 233 8.24 -5.82 13.66
CA CYS A 233 7.09 -4.99 13.26
C CYS A 233 7.18 -3.58 13.85
N ARG A 234 6.82 -2.59 13.05
CA ARG A 234 6.82 -1.16 13.40
C ARG A 234 5.51 -0.46 13.02
N LEU A 235 4.62 -1.18 12.36
CA LEU A 235 3.48 -0.64 11.66
C LEU A 235 2.24 -1.50 11.89
N SER A 236 1.09 -0.86 12.01
CA SER A 236 -0.20 -1.49 11.71
C SER A 236 -0.78 -0.95 10.41
N ASP A 237 -1.75 -1.67 9.85
CA ASP A 237 -2.48 -1.28 8.66
C ASP A 237 -3.94 -1.72 8.76
N HIS A 238 -4.84 -0.87 8.26
CA HIS A 238 -6.28 -1.10 8.27
C HIS A 238 -6.90 -0.73 6.93
N GLY A 239 -7.74 -1.62 6.40
CA GLY A 239 -8.55 -1.37 5.20
C GLY A 239 -10.02 -1.13 5.58
N LEU A 240 -10.45 0.12 5.61
CA LEU A 240 -11.78 0.52 6.05
C LEU A 240 -12.63 1.04 4.88
N SER A 241 -13.95 0.83 4.90
CA SER A 241 -14.85 1.63 4.07
C SER A 241 -14.97 3.06 4.59
N GLU A 242 -15.13 3.19 5.91
CA GLU A 242 -15.27 4.46 6.63
C GLU A 242 -14.69 4.35 8.04
N PHE A 243 -14.50 5.49 8.73
CA PHE A 243 -14.08 5.49 10.13
C PHE A 243 -15.24 5.19 11.06
N TYR A 244 -14.99 4.35 12.06
CA TYR A 244 -15.94 3.99 13.10
C TYR A 244 -15.58 4.73 14.39
N ALA A 245 -16.52 5.50 14.93
CA ALA A 245 -16.31 6.31 16.15
C ALA A 245 -17.59 6.42 17.00
N GLU A 246 -18.37 5.34 17.01
CA GLU A 246 -19.58 5.26 17.83
C GLU A 246 -19.23 5.23 19.32
N ASP A 247 -20.13 5.79 20.14
CA ASP A 247 -20.01 5.69 21.59
C ASP A 247 -20.45 4.31 22.06
N TYR A 248 -19.73 3.79 23.03
CA TYR A 248 -19.95 2.48 23.62
C TYR A 248 -19.52 2.43 25.09
N THR A 249 -20.07 1.47 25.83
CA THR A 249 -19.58 1.06 27.14
C THR A 249 -18.88 -0.30 27.02
N GLU A 250 -18.05 -0.64 28.00
CA GLU A 250 -17.43 -1.98 28.05
C GLU A 250 -18.47 -3.09 28.06
N ASP A 251 -19.57 -2.89 28.81
CA ASP A 251 -20.67 -3.88 28.87
C ASP A 251 -21.38 -4.04 27.53
N ASP A 252 -21.54 -2.97 26.75
CA ASP A 252 -22.05 -3.08 25.39
C ASP A 252 -21.15 -3.97 24.53
N ILE A 253 -19.83 -3.75 24.59
CA ILE A 253 -18.88 -4.53 23.77
C ILE A 253 -18.84 -5.99 24.20
N ARG A 254 -18.82 -6.28 25.50
CA ARG A 254 -18.90 -7.67 26.01
C ARG A 254 -20.18 -8.37 25.56
N ARG A 255 -21.31 -7.68 25.61
CA ARG A 255 -22.59 -8.21 25.15
C ARG A 255 -22.59 -8.48 23.65
N ILE A 256 -22.08 -7.54 22.84
CA ILE A 256 -21.98 -7.66 21.37
C ILE A 256 -21.04 -8.82 21.01
N TYR A 257 -19.87 -8.92 21.64
CA TYR A 257 -18.94 -10.05 21.46
C TYR A 257 -19.61 -11.39 21.74
N ASN A 258 -20.24 -11.53 22.92
CA ASN A 258 -20.93 -12.77 23.30
C ASN A 258 -22.09 -13.11 22.34
N LYS A 259 -22.78 -12.10 21.79
CA LYS A 259 -23.86 -12.29 20.82
C LYS A 259 -23.34 -12.85 19.51
N VAL A 260 -22.27 -12.26 18.91
CA VAL A 260 -21.72 -12.73 17.65
C VAL A 260 -20.96 -14.05 17.81
N TYR A 261 -20.19 -14.21 18.88
CA TYR A 261 -19.49 -15.46 19.17
C TYR A 261 -20.47 -16.62 19.43
N GLY A 262 -21.63 -16.32 20.04
CA GLY A 262 -22.76 -17.24 20.21
C GLY A 262 -23.55 -17.56 18.93
N GLY A 263 -23.10 -17.10 17.75
CA GLY A 263 -23.66 -17.40 16.43
C GLY A 263 -24.83 -16.51 16.02
N LYS A 264 -25.08 -15.40 16.71
CA LYS A 264 -26.21 -14.48 16.39
C LYS A 264 -25.69 -13.31 15.56
N TYR A 265 -26.43 -12.94 14.52
CA TYR A 265 -26.15 -11.75 13.72
C TYR A 265 -26.30 -10.47 14.54
N LEU A 266 -25.41 -9.53 14.29
CA LEU A 266 -25.45 -8.18 14.81
C LEU A 266 -26.25 -7.28 13.85
N ASP A 267 -26.86 -6.22 14.39
CA ASP A 267 -27.32 -5.12 13.55
C ASP A 267 -26.17 -4.15 13.19
N GLY A 268 -26.46 -3.18 12.30
CA GLY A 268 -25.44 -2.24 11.83
C GLY A 268 -24.86 -1.36 12.94
N ALA A 269 -25.67 -0.98 13.95
CA ALA A 269 -25.20 -0.17 15.06
C ALA A 269 -24.29 -0.98 16.02
N GLU A 270 -24.64 -2.25 16.27
CA GLU A 270 -23.79 -3.17 17.03
C GLU A 270 -22.46 -3.40 16.33
N CYS A 271 -22.46 -3.63 15.01
CA CYS A 271 -21.23 -3.76 14.21
C CYS A 271 -20.37 -2.51 14.30
N ALA A 272 -20.94 -1.32 14.14
CA ALA A 272 -20.23 -0.06 14.19
C ALA A 272 -19.62 0.21 15.59
N ARG A 273 -20.36 -0.09 16.68
CA ARG A 273 -19.84 0.04 18.05
C ARG A 273 -18.68 -0.92 18.30
N PHE A 274 -18.81 -2.18 17.88
CA PHE A 274 -17.74 -3.16 18.06
C PHE A 274 -16.47 -2.73 17.31
N LYS A 275 -16.60 -2.34 16.05
CA LYS A 275 -15.47 -1.83 15.25
C LYS A 275 -14.86 -0.58 15.87
N SER A 276 -15.66 0.33 16.41
CA SER A 276 -15.19 1.52 17.11
C SER A 276 -14.34 1.16 18.33
N ALA A 277 -14.74 0.16 19.11
CA ALA A 277 -13.97 -0.32 20.26
C ALA A 277 -12.67 -1.00 19.81
N MET A 278 -12.74 -1.87 18.80
CA MET A 278 -11.56 -2.57 18.30
C MET A 278 -10.50 -1.64 17.75
N LEU A 279 -10.89 -0.60 16.98
CA LEU A 279 -9.93 0.41 16.47
C LEU A 279 -9.23 1.16 17.62
N VAL A 280 -9.92 1.43 18.74
CA VAL A 280 -9.30 2.03 19.92
C VAL A 280 -8.32 1.06 20.59
N GLU A 281 -8.66 -0.22 20.72
CA GLU A 281 -7.75 -1.23 21.28
C GLU A 281 -6.50 -1.42 20.41
N PHE A 282 -6.65 -1.46 19.08
CA PHE A 282 -5.51 -1.56 18.17
C PHE A 282 -4.59 -0.33 18.29
N ALA A 283 -5.16 0.87 18.29
CA ALA A 283 -4.39 2.09 18.48
C ALA A 283 -3.66 2.15 19.84
N ARG A 284 -4.28 1.63 20.92
CA ARG A 284 -3.65 1.50 22.23
C ARG A 284 -2.42 0.57 22.17
N MET A 285 -2.57 -0.61 21.56
CA MET A 285 -1.47 -1.57 21.38
C MET A 285 -0.31 -0.93 20.58
N ASP A 286 -0.63 -0.22 19.51
CA ASP A 286 0.36 0.49 18.67
C ASP A 286 1.07 1.59 19.45
N ALA A 287 0.33 2.41 20.21
CA ALA A 287 0.90 3.49 21.04
C ALA A 287 1.88 2.94 22.09
N GLU A 288 1.55 1.85 22.75
CA GLU A 288 2.41 1.18 23.74
C GLU A 288 3.74 0.69 23.16
N LYS A 289 3.75 0.31 21.88
CA LYS A 289 4.97 -0.10 21.17
C LYS A 289 5.66 1.03 20.41
N GLY A 290 5.03 2.21 20.34
CA GLY A 290 5.50 3.33 19.53
C GLY A 290 5.48 3.02 18.03
N TRP A 291 4.49 2.24 17.58
CA TRP A 291 4.27 1.92 16.18
C TRP A 291 3.52 3.03 15.47
N THR A 292 3.53 2.96 14.14
CA THR A 292 2.71 3.81 13.26
C THR A 292 1.48 3.04 12.81
N GLN A 293 0.29 3.61 12.99
CA GLN A 293 -0.93 3.06 12.41
C GLN A 293 -1.19 3.66 11.02
N GLN A 294 -1.68 2.84 10.09
CA GLN A 294 -2.03 3.23 8.73
C GLN A 294 -3.50 2.92 8.46
N PHE A 295 -4.21 3.88 7.84
CA PHE A 295 -5.62 3.70 7.47
C PHE A 295 -5.82 3.92 5.99
N HIS A 296 -6.10 2.84 5.27
CA HIS A 296 -6.58 2.84 3.89
C HIS A 296 -8.11 2.83 3.89
N TYR A 297 -8.76 3.92 3.49
CA TYR A 297 -10.21 4.02 3.60
C TYR A 297 -10.89 4.59 2.35
N GLY A 298 -12.20 4.37 2.25
CA GLY A 298 -13.04 4.94 1.20
C GLY A 298 -13.27 4.01 0.00
N THR A 299 -13.08 2.70 0.15
CA THR A 299 -13.29 1.73 -0.92
C THR A 299 -14.67 1.08 -0.84
N ILE A 300 -15.39 1.07 -1.98
CA ILE A 300 -16.51 0.15 -2.20
C ILE A 300 -15.90 -1.16 -2.69
N ARG A 301 -15.95 -2.20 -1.83
CA ARG A 301 -15.44 -3.53 -2.16
C ARG A 301 -16.45 -4.37 -2.90
N ASN A 302 -15.97 -5.16 -3.87
CA ASN A 302 -16.77 -6.21 -4.54
C ASN A 302 -18.11 -5.70 -5.10
N ALA A 303 -18.09 -4.53 -5.76
CA ALA A 303 -19.29 -3.87 -6.30
C ALA A 303 -20.09 -4.74 -7.29
N ASN A 304 -19.45 -5.76 -7.90
CA ASN A 304 -20.09 -6.72 -8.80
C ASN A 304 -20.27 -8.08 -8.11
N SER A 305 -21.44 -8.30 -7.52
CA SER A 305 -21.75 -9.53 -6.78
C SER A 305 -21.70 -10.82 -7.63
N ARG A 306 -21.98 -10.73 -8.95
CA ARG A 306 -21.82 -11.87 -9.87
C ARG A 306 -20.36 -12.28 -10.00
N MET A 307 -19.48 -11.31 -10.20
CA MET A 307 -18.05 -11.59 -10.33
C MET A 307 -17.41 -11.99 -9.01
N MET A 308 -17.89 -11.44 -7.90
CA MET A 308 -17.47 -11.89 -6.56
C MET A 308 -17.77 -13.39 -6.33
N ARG A 309 -18.93 -13.88 -6.78
CA ARG A 309 -19.25 -15.32 -6.68
C ARG A 309 -18.42 -16.20 -7.61
N LEU A 310 -18.01 -15.67 -8.77
CA LEU A 310 -17.24 -16.43 -9.78
C LEU A 310 -15.74 -16.44 -9.50
N LEU A 311 -15.17 -15.32 -9.09
CA LEU A 311 -13.72 -15.10 -9.04
C LEU A 311 -13.20 -14.83 -7.62
N GLY A 312 -14.08 -14.54 -6.66
CA GLY A 312 -13.69 -14.12 -5.31
C GLY A 312 -13.32 -12.65 -5.21
N PRO A 313 -12.82 -12.23 -4.03
CA PRO A 313 -12.41 -10.87 -3.76
C PRO A 313 -11.10 -10.50 -4.48
N ASP A 314 -10.77 -9.21 -4.49
CA ASP A 314 -9.52 -8.64 -5.02
C ASP A 314 -9.24 -8.96 -6.50
N THR A 315 -10.29 -9.13 -7.29
CA THR A 315 -10.20 -9.45 -8.71
C THR A 315 -10.50 -8.27 -9.64
N GLY A 316 -10.50 -7.03 -9.10
CA GLY A 316 -10.62 -5.81 -9.89
C GLY A 316 -12.05 -5.25 -9.99
N PHE A 317 -12.95 -5.60 -9.08
CA PHE A 317 -14.34 -5.13 -9.05
C PHE A 317 -14.63 -4.21 -7.87
N ASP A 318 -13.62 -3.46 -7.42
CA ASP A 318 -13.72 -2.45 -6.38
C ASP A 318 -13.79 -1.04 -7.00
N SER A 319 -14.28 -0.07 -6.24
CA SER A 319 -14.47 1.31 -6.72
C SER A 319 -14.18 2.34 -5.63
N ILE A 320 -13.94 3.57 -6.06
CA ILE A 320 -13.91 4.73 -5.17
C ILE A 320 -15.31 4.90 -4.57
N GLY A 321 -15.36 4.99 -3.23
CA GLY A 321 -16.58 5.26 -2.49
C GLY A 321 -16.72 6.72 -2.10
N GLU A 322 -17.96 7.11 -1.86
CA GLU A 322 -18.30 8.39 -1.24
C GLU A 322 -18.93 8.09 0.13
N PHE A 323 -18.15 8.31 1.18
CA PHE A 323 -18.52 8.08 2.57
C PHE A 323 -18.38 9.37 3.36
N SER A 324 -19.32 9.66 4.25
CA SER A 324 -19.27 10.84 5.14
C SER A 324 -18.32 10.58 6.31
N THR A 325 -17.01 10.63 6.06
CA THR A 325 -15.98 10.19 7.01
C THR A 325 -15.37 11.30 7.87
N ALA A 326 -15.53 12.58 7.52
CA ALA A 326 -14.84 13.67 8.19
C ALA A 326 -15.12 13.72 9.70
N LEU A 327 -16.40 13.65 10.10
CA LEU A 327 -16.78 13.73 11.50
C LEU A 327 -16.38 12.49 12.30
N SER A 328 -16.57 11.29 11.74
CA SER A 328 -16.16 10.04 12.40
C SER A 328 -14.65 9.92 12.53
N MET A 329 -13.89 10.37 11.52
CA MET A 329 -12.44 10.47 11.60
C MET A 329 -11.98 11.43 12.69
N ALA A 330 -12.57 12.64 12.75
CA ALA A 330 -12.26 13.61 13.79
C ALA A 330 -12.54 13.05 15.19
N ARG A 331 -13.71 12.42 15.39
CA ARG A 331 -14.06 11.78 16.68
C ARG A 331 -13.14 10.63 17.05
N PHE A 332 -12.71 9.84 16.08
CA PHE A 332 -11.76 8.74 16.32
C PHE A 332 -10.40 9.27 16.77
N LEU A 333 -9.82 10.21 16.02
CA LEU A 333 -8.53 10.80 16.35
C LEU A 333 -8.57 11.55 17.69
N ASP A 334 -9.63 12.36 17.94
CA ASP A 334 -9.83 13.06 19.21
C ASP A 334 -9.96 12.10 20.40
N ARG A 335 -10.68 10.99 20.23
CA ARG A 335 -10.81 9.95 21.27
C ARG A 335 -9.48 9.34 21.66
N LEU A 336 -8.56 9.16 20.71
CA LEU A 336 -7.21 8.66 20.98
C LEU A 336 -6.32 9.76 21.58
N ASP A 337 -6.36 10.95 21.02
CA ASP A 337 -5.53 12.08 21.46
C ASP A 337 -5.86 12.51 22.89
N SER A 338 -7.15 12.68 23.20
CA SER A 338 -7.62 13.05 24.53
C SER A 338 -7.24 12.04 25.64
N ARG A 339 -6.95 10.79 25.25
CA ARG A 339 -6.47 9.74 26.16
C ARG A 339 -4.94 9.61 26.18
N GLY A 340 -4.24 10.39 25.38
CA GLY A 340 -2.78 10.30 25.23
C GLY A 340 -2.28 9.01 24.57
N ILE A 341 -3.12 8.37 23.75
CA ILE A 341 -2.82 7.10 23.07
C ILE A 341 -2.89 7.24 21.53
N LEU A 342 -2.82 8.45 20.98
CA LEU A 342 -2.77 8.65 19.54
C LEU A 342 -1.35 8.38 19.01
N PRO A 343 -1.11 7.28 18.28
CA PRO A 343 0.21 6.98 17.71
C PRO A 343 0.51 7.86 16.49
N GLN A 344 1.72 7.74 15.94
CA GLN A 344 1.97 8.20 14.58
C GLN A 344 0.94 7.58 13.64
N THR A 345 0.32 8.38 12.77
CA THR A 345 -0.83 7.94 11.96
C THR A 345 -0.68 8.39 10.52
N ILE A 346 -0.97 7.50 9.57
CA ILE A 346 -1.02 7.81 8.14
C ILE A 346 -2.43 7.54 7.62
N LEU A 347 -3.01 8.54 6.95
CA LEU A 347 -4.35 8.48 6.37
C LEU A 347 -4.26 8.44 4.84
N TYR A 348 -4.76 7.37 4.24
CA TYR A 348 -4.86 7.22 2.78
C TYR A 348 -6.33 7.23 2.38
N ASN A 349 -6.78 8.32 1.76
CA ASN A 349 -8.13 8.37 1.18
C ASN A 349 -8.12 7.88 -0.26
N LEU A 350 -9.12 7.08 -0.60
CA LEU A 350 -9.28 6.63 -1.99
C LEU A 350 -10.00 7.66 -2.85
N ASN A 351 -10.91 8.46 -2.27
CA ASN A 351 -11.66 9.48 -2.98
C ASN A 351 -10.86 10.81 -3.03
N PRO A 352 -10.32 11.22 -4.18
CA PRO A 352 -9.52 12.45 -4.27
C PRO A 352 -10.31 13.74 -3.97
N ALA A 353 -11.64 13.70 -3.97
CA ALA A 353 -12.47 14.83 -3.53
C ALA A 353 -12.34 15.13 -2.02
N ALA A 354 -11.74 14.19 -1.25
CA ALA A 354 -11.50 14.38 0.18
C ALA A 354 -10.05 14.83 0.50
N ASN A 355 -9.22 15.15 -0.50
CA ASN A 355 -7.80 15.48 -0.28
C ASN A 355 -7.64 16.66 0.69
N GLU A 356 -8.35 17.78 0.46
CA GLU A 356 -8.28 18.97 1.30
C GLU A 356 -8.85 18.71 2.70
N MET A 357 -9.88 17.88 2.80
CA MET A 357 -10.44 17.46 4.09
C MET A 357 -9.38 16.71 4.91
N VAL A 358 -8.68 15.76 4.31
CA VAL A 358 -7.61 15.01 4.99
C VAL A 358 -6.44 15.94 5.33
N ALA A 359 -6.00 16.78 4.38
CA ALA A 359 -4.89 17.69 4.59
C ALA A 359 -5.16 18.70 5.73
N THR A 360 -6.41 19.14 5.92
CA THR A 360 -6.80 19.95 7.07
C THR A 360 -6.95 19.15 8.35
N MET A 361 -7.48 17.92 8.27
CA MET A 361 -7.66 17.02 9.43
C MET A 361 -6.35 16.71 10.13
N ILE A 362 -5.32 16.35 9.38
CA ILE A 362 -4.01 16.01 9.95
C ILE A 362 -3.39 17.16 10.75
N GLY A 363 -3.69 18.40 10.40
CA GLY A 363 -3.20 19.58 11.10
C GLY A 363 -3.73 19.73 12.54
N ASN A 364 -4.91 19.16 12.83
CA ASN A 364 -5.54 19.28 14.15
C ASN A 364 -4.86 18.43 15.24
N PHE A 365 -4.08 17.41 14.85
CA PHE A 365 -3.52 16.42 15.76
C PHE A 365 -1.98 16.37 15.72
N GLN A 366 -1.32 17.42 15.23
CA GLN A 366 0.13 17.60 15.35
C GLN A 366 0.46 18.12 16.74
N ASP A 367 1.28 17.40 17.51
CA ASP A 367 1.59 17.75 18.90
C ASP A 367 3.07 18.14 19.14
N GLY A 368 3.88 18.16 18.07
CA GLY A 368 5.30 18.51 18.13
C GLY A 368 6.22 17.38 18.64
N SER A 369 5.70 16.22 19.03
CA SER A 369 6.50 15.09 19.49
C SER A 369 7.33 14.45 18.37
N VAL A 370 6.76 14.37 17.16
CA VAL A 370 7.40 13.85 15.96
C VAL A 370 7.08 14.79 14.78
N PRO A 371 8.05 15.20 13.97
CA PRO A 371 7.77 16.01 12.79
C PRO A 371 6.82 15.27 11.84
N GLY A 372 5.64 15.85 11.57
CA GLY A 372 4.62 15.23 10.74
C GLY A 372 4.02 13.97 11.39
N LYS A 373 3.75 14.00 12.70
CA LYS A 373 3.16 12.87 13.46
C LYS A 373 1.96 12.25 12.75
N ILE A 374 1.07 13.09 12.25
CA ILE A 374 -0.08 12.65 11.45
C ILE A 374 0.22 13.00 9.99
N GLN A 375 0.18 12.02 9.12
CA GLN A 375 0.53 12.11 7.71
C GLN A 375 -0.72 12.02 6.82
N PHE A 376 -0.73 12.79 5.74
CA PHE A 376 -1.55 12.50 4.58
C PHE A 376 -0.73 11.60 3.65
N GLY A 377 -1.11 10.34 3.54
CA GLY A 377 -0.38 9.32 2.77
C GLY A 377 -0.35 9.61 1.26
N SER A 378 0.49 8.89 0.54
CA SER A 378 0.61 9.02 -0.92
C SER A 378 -0.70 8.74 -1.64
N GLY A 379 -0.82 9.22 -2.88
CA GLY A 379 -1.93 8.83 -3.75
C GLY A 379 -2.04 7.30 -3.78
N TRP A 380 -3.18 6.78 -3.30
CA TRP A 380 -3.38 5.36 -3.09
C TRP A 380 -4.28 4.77 -4.18
N TRP A 381 -4.02 3.53 -4.58
CA TRP A 381 -4.75 2.72 -5.54
C TRP A 381 -5.01 3.51 -6.85
N PHE A 382 -6.26 3.86 -7.20
CA PHE A 382 -6.61 4.58 -8.43
C PHE A 382 -5.96 5.97 -8.57
N ASN A 383 -5.33 6.49 -7.50
CA ASN A 383 -4.65 7.78 -7.44
C ASN A 383 -3.11 7.65 -7.38
N ASP A 384 -2.55 6.44 -7.47
CA ASP A 384 -1.11 6.18 -7.46
C ASP A 384 -0.42 6.45 -8.82
N GLN A 385 -0.93 7.40 -9.57
CA GLN A 385 -0.50 7.84 -10.88
C GLN A 385 -0.25 9.36 -10.88
N LYS A 386 0.42 9.86 -11.92
CA LYS A 386 0.90 11.24 -12.01
C LYS A 386 -0.12 12.28 -11.53
N ASP A 387 -1.32 12.30 -12.11
CA ASP A 387 -2.34 13.31 -11.79
C ASP A 387 -2.89 13.16 -10.36
N GLY A 388 -3.00 11.93 -9.87
CA GLY A 388 -3.42 11.64 -8.49
C GLY A 388 -2.33 12.03 -7.47
N MET A 389 -1.06 11.71 -7.77
CA MET A 389 0.09 12.09 -6.95
C MET A 389 0.25 13.62 -6.88
N GLU A 390 0.17 14.31 -8.02
CA GLU A 390 0.25 15.79 -8.05
C GLU A 390 -0.90 16.42 -7.24
N ARG A 391 -2.13 15.92 -7.36
CA ARG A 391 -3.28 16.44 -6.57
C ARG A 391 -3.09 16.23 -5.07
N GLN A 392 -2.62 15.04 -4.65
CA GLN A 392 -2.35 14.76 -3.24
C GLN A 392 -1.23 15.66 -2.70
N MET A 393 -0.09 15.76 -3.42
CA MET A 393 1.03 16.62 -3.00
C MET A 393 0.66 18.10 -2.97
N ASN A 394 -0.15 18.58 -3.92
CA ASN A 394 -0.64 19.96 -3.93
C ASN A 394 -1.55 20.26 -2.72
N ALA A 395 -2.51 19.37 -2.42
CA ALA A 395 -3.35 19.54 -1.24
C ALA A 395 -2.52 19.55 0.06
N LEU A 396 -1.54 18.65 0.17
CA LEU A 396 -0.62 18.61 1.31
C LEU A 396 0.26 19.87 1.39
N SER A 397 0.76 20.38 0.25
CA SER A 397 1.62 21.55 0.19
C SER A 397 0.94 22.82 0.71
N VAL A 398 -0.33 23.03 0.32
CA VAL A 398 -1.05 24.27 0.63
C VAL A 398 -1.70 24.26 2.02
N LEU A 399 -1.91 23.10 2.63
CA LEU A 399 -2.62 22.94 3.91
C LEU A 399 -1.77 22.31 5.01
N GLY A 400 -0.59 21.82 4.69
CA GLY A 400 0.35 21.16 5.58
C GLY A 400 1.80 21.49 5.22
N LEU A 401 2.71 20.52 5.43
CA LEU A 401 4.13 20.66 5.11
C LEU A 401 4.58 19.50 4.22
N LEU A 402 4.64 19.71 2.90
CA LEU A 402 5.12 18.69 1.96
C LEU A 402 6.53 18.19 2.33
N SER A 403 7.40 19.05 2.86
CA SER A 403 8.76 18.66 3.30
C SER A 403 8.80 17.58 4.39
N ARG A 404 7.68 17.30 5.06
CA ARG A 404 7.57 16.24 6.09
C ARG A 404 6.84 14.98 5.59
N PHE A 405 6.50 14.95 4.31
CA PHE A 405 5.84 13.82 3.71
C PHE A 405 6.74 12.58 3.70
N VAL A 406 6.20 11.42 4.07
CA VAL A 406 6.93 10.14 4.15
C VAL A 406 7.10 9.45 2.79
N GLY A 407 6.59 10.05 1.73
CA GLY A 407 6.83 9.61 0.35
C GLY A 407 5.95 8.45 -0.10
N MET A 408 6.44 7.72 -1.11
CA MET A 408 5.74 6.68 -1.86
C MET A 408 5.88 5.31 -1.21
N LEU A 409 4.88 4.47 -1.43
CA LEU A 409 4.85 3.03 -1.21
C LEU A 409 4.29 2.34 -2.47
N THR A 410 4.49 1.03 -2.64
CA THR A 410 4.00 0.36 -3.85
C THR A 410 2.56 -0.14 -3.73
N ASP A 411 2.13 -0.54 -2.55
CA ASP A 411 0.85 -1.24 -2.33
C ASP A 411 0.64 -2.40 -3.33
N SER A 412 1.70 -3.13 -3.66
CA SER A 412 1.71 -4.07 -4.76
C SER A 412 2.08 -5.49 -4.35
N ARG A 413 1.57 -6.44 -5.14
CA ARG A 413 1.91 -7.87 -5.08
C ARG A 413 3.07 -8.25 -6.00
N SER A 414 3.50 -7.35 -6.89
CA SER A 414 4.50 -7.64 -7.93
C SER A 414 5.88 -7.08 -7.61
N PHE A 415 6.92 -7.90 -7.78
CA PHE A 415 8.32 -7.48 -7.68
C PHE A 415 8.76 -6.53 -8.83
N LEU A 416 7.94 -6.36 -9.86
CA LEU A 416 8.14 -5.33 -10.90
C LEU A 416 7.42 -4.01 -10.60
N SER A 417 6.88 -3.81 -9.40
CA SER A 417 6.22 -2.55 -9.04
C SER A 417 7.14 -1.50 -8.44
N TYR A 418 8.40 -1.81 -8.14
CA TYR A 418 9.38 -0.85 -7.63
C TYR A 418 9.62 0.37 -8.55
N PRO A 419 9.50 0.30 -9.88
CA PRO A 419 9.51 1.48 -10.75
C PRO A 419 8.43 2.53 -10.42
N ARG A 420 7.41 2.20 -9.63
CA ARG A 420 6.47 3.21 -9.10
C ARG A 420 7.15 4.23 -8.19
N HIS A 421 8.21 3.83 -7.46
CA HIS A 421 9.04 4.79 -6.72
C HIS A 421 9.76 5.75 -7.66
N GLU A 422 10.32 5.25 -8.77
CA GLU A 422 10.91 6.11 -9.80
C GLU A 422 9.86 7.05 -10.40
N TYR A 423 8.70 6.54 -10.76
CA TYR A 423 7.59 7.31 -11.30
C TYR A 423 7.15 8.44 -10.35
N PHE A 424 7.04 8.13 -9.05
CA PHE A 424 6.77 9.12 -8.02
C PHE A 424 7.88 10.15 -7.90
N ARG A 425 9.15 9.74 -7.83
CA ARG A 425 10.32 10.62 -7.70
C ARG A 425 10.40 11.60 -8.88
N ARG A 426 10.17 11.12 -10.10
CA ARG A 426 10.09 11.96 -11.31
C ARG A 426 8.92 12.95 -11.25
N THR A 427 7.76 12.52 -10.78
CA THR A 427 6.59 13.37 -10.61
C THR A 427 6.86 14.47 -9.59
N LEU A 428 7.43 14.14 -8.43
CA LEU A 428 7.81 15.09 -7.38
C LEU A 428 8.84 16.12 -7.91
N CYS A 429 9.92 15.65 -8.52
CA CYS A 429 10.97 16.53 -9.05
C CYS A 429 10.45 17.43 -10.15
N ASN A 430 9.53 16.94 -11.00
CA ASN A 430 8.89 17.74 -12.04
C ASN A 430 7.96 18.81 -11.45
N LEU A 431 7.22 18.50 -10.38
CA LEU A 431 6.38 19.47 -9.68
C LEU A 431 7.24 20.61 -9.11
N LEU A 432 8.26 20.28 -8.32
CA LEU A 432 9.14 21.27 -7.68
C LEU A 432 9.99 22.04 -8.70
N GLY A 433 10.52 21.34 -9.72
CA GLY A 433 11.31 21.99 -10.77
C GLY A 433 10.51 23.01 -11.57
N ARG A 434 9.25 22.73 -11.87
CA ARG A 434 8.34 23.66 -12.51
C ARG A 434 8.10 24.90 -11.66
N ASP A 435 7.87 24.73 -10.35
CA ASP A 435 7.62 25.85 -9.43
C ASP A 435 8.86 26.77 -9.31
N VAL A 436 10.08 26.19 -9.36
CA VAL A 436 11.32 26.99 -9.40
C VAL A 436 11.44 27.77 -10.71
N GLU A 437 11.24 27.10 -11.85
CA GLU A 437 11.37 27.74 -13.17
C GLU A 437 10.29 28.81 -13.41
N ASN A 438 9.12 28.67 -12.81
CA ASN A 438 8.06 29.67 -12.84
C ASN A 438 8.29 30.83 -11.83
N GLY A 439 9.32 30.76 -10.99
CA GLY A 439 9.57 31.75 -9.95
C GLY A 439 8.65 31.69 -8.74
N GLU A 440 7.91 30.59 -8.59
CA GLU A 440 7.04 30.33 -7.44
C GLU A 440 7.83 29.87 -6.21
N MET A 441 9.02 29.26 -6.45
CA MET A 441 10.03 28.99 -5.42
C MET A 441 11.35 29.70 -5.76
N PRO A 442 12.02 30.34 -4.77
CA PRO A 442 13.22 31.11 -5.05
C PRO A 442 14.43 30.21 -5.33
N VAL A 443 15.19 30.49 -6.40
CA VAL A 443 16.41 29.76 -6.79
C VAL A 443 17.45 29.74 -5.66
N GLY A 444 17.51 30.77 -4.81
CA GLY A 444 18.38 30.81 -3.63
C GLY A 444 18.12 29.70 -2.60
N GLU A 445 16.94 29.09 -2.61
CA GLU A 445 16.57 27.97 -1.73
C GLU A 445 16.85 26.57 -2.35
N MET A 446 17.51 26.49 -3.51
CA MET A 446 17.84 25.20 -4.14
C MET A 446 18.50 24.20 -3.19
N PRO A 447 19.42 24.59 -2.27
CA PRO A 447 19.95 23.62 -1.29
C PRO A 447 18.87 22.98 -0.41
N ARG A 448 17.85 23.73 -0.02
CA ARG A 448 16.70 23.20 0.76
C ARG A 448 15.77 22.35 -0.08
N ILE A 449 15.55 22.74 -1.34
CA ILE A 449 14.70 21.98 -2.28
C ILE A 449 15.33 20.61 -2.56
N ARG A 450 16.63 20.55 -2.77
CA ARG A 450 17.38 19.29 -2.91
C ARG A 450 17.23 18.40 -1.68
N GLN A 451 17.46 18.94 -0.49
CA GLN A 451 17.27 18.21 0.77
C GLN A 451 15.83 17.74 0.92
N MET A 452 14.82 18.56 0.58
CA MET A 452 13.42 18.19 0.62
C MET A 452 13.09 17.00 -0.30
N VAL A 453 13.69 16.96 -1.49
CA VAL A 453 13.55 15.81 -2.40
C VAL A 453 14.14 14.55 -1.78
N GLU A 454 15.34 14.62 -1.22
CA GLU A 454 16.00 13.50 -0.54
C GLU A 454 15.18 13.03 0.67
N ASP A 455 14.68 13.96 1.46
CA ASP A 455 13.85 13.67 2.64
C ASP A 455 12.57 12.93 2.25
N ILE A 456 11.81 13.44 1.28
CA ILE A 456 10.56 12.83 0.82
C ILE A 456 10.81 11.47 0.16
N CYS A 457 11.88 11.36 -0.62
CA CYS A 457 12.18 10.12 -1.35
C CYS A 457 12.78 9.01 -0.48
N TYR A 458 13.28 9.34 0.74
CA TYR A 458 13.97 8.34 1.58
C TYR A 458 14.01 8.70 3.07
N TYR A 459 14.62 9.85 3.47
CA TYR A 459 14.97 10.09 4.87
C TYR A 459 13.76 10.27 5.78
N ASN A 460 12.67 10.85 5.29
CA ASN A 460 11.45 10.99 6.09
C ASN A 460 10.87 9.62 6.47
N ALA A 461 10.75 8.67 5.53
CA ALA A 461 10.28 7.32 5.83
C ALA A 461 11.23 6.62 6.82
N ARG A 462 12.55 6.66 6.56
CA ARG A 462 13.55 6.05 7.42
C ARG A 462 13.44 6.54 8.87
N ASN A 463 13.33 7.85 9.06
CA ASN A 463 13.28 8.47 10.38
C ASN A 463 11.92 8.29 11.05
N TYR A 464 10.84 8.42 10.31
CA TYR A 464 9.47 8.32 10.80
C TYR A 464 9.16 6.92 11.34
N PHE A 465 9.55 5.87 10.64
CA PHE A 465 9.35 4.49 11.06
C PHE A 465 10.52 3.94 11.91
N ARG A 466 11.60 4.69 12.03
CA ARG A 466 12.82 4.27 12.77
C ARG A 466 13.42 2.97 12.20
N PHE A 467 13.46 2.87 10.89
CA PHE A 467 14.09 1.76 10.17
C PHE A 467 15.61 1.83 10.22
#